data_fd029d8edf85680793971344841ccc25
#
_entry.id   fd029d8edf85680793971344841ccc25
#
_cell.length_a   1.000
_cell.length_b   1.000
_cell.length_c   1.000
_cell.angle_alpha   90.00
_cell.angle_beta   90.00
_cell.angle_gamma   90.00
#
_symmetry.space_group_name_H-M   'P 1'
#
loop_
_entity.id
_entity.type
_entity.pdbx_description
1 polymer ?
#
loop_
_entity_poly.entity_id
_entity_poly.type
_entity_poly.pdbx_seq_one_letter_code
_entity_poly.pdbx_strand_id
1 'polypeptide(L)'
;MGEHVEANGARFWVERRGEGPDVLLVAGLSDPAEAWQAQLDGLSDRYRVTAFDNRGAGRTPLPDGPLSVPLMADDAAALLSSLGVERAHVAGFSGGSLIAQELALRHPDRVRSLVLVSAWARPDAYFRSMTRFWHWLAAEAPGERAMLEAFLLWAYTPRAHASGMVDRIIDETLAFPHPQSSGAFQRQLEAFAAHETLDRLPGITAPTLVLSGECDLAAPPRFGRAVADAIPGADFEMLFGEAHQPFQESPEKFNARVDAFWKEVAGQHPVTEDGP
;
A
#
# COMPACT_ATOMS: atom_id res chain seq x y z
N MET A 1 -3.42 18.84 7.35
CA MET A 1 -2.95 18.46 8.70
C MET A 1 -3.62 17.14 9.02
N GLY A 2 -2.83 16.17 9.51
CA GLY A 2 -3.36 14.87 9.89
C GLY A 2 -4.20 14.95 11.16
N GLU A 3 -5.07 13.99 11.34
CA GLU A 3 -5.95 13.84 12.48
C GLU A 3 -6.12 12.37 12.87
N HIS A 4 -6.60 12.14 14.08
CA HIS A 4 -6.97 10.80 14.51
C HIS A 4 -8.47 10.56 14.26
N VAL A 5 -8.77 9.41 13.64
CA VAL A 5 -10.12 8.96 13.34
C VAL A 5 -10.41 7.61 14.02
N GLU A 6 -11.50 7.52 14.75
CA GLU A 6 -11.94 6.26 15.36
C GLU A 6 -12.67 5.40 14.31
N ALA A 7 -12.18 4.17 14.11
CA ALA A 7 -12.79 3.21 13.20
C ALA A 7 -12.49 1.78 13.68
N ASN A 8 -13.43 0.84 13.52
CA ASN A 8 -13.27 -0.58 13.83
C ASN A 8 -12.57 -0.87 15.18
N GLY A 9 -12.90 -0.11 16.22
CA GLY A 9 -12.35 -0.28 17.56
C GLY A 9 -10.88 0.13 17.72
N ALA A 10 -10.33 0.92 16.79
CA ALA A 10 -9.00 1.50 16.87
C ALA A 10 -9.00 2.96 16.47
N ARG A 11 -7.93 3.66 16.83
CA ARG A 11 -7.72 5.08 16.55
C ARG A 11 -6.63 5.22 15.51
N PHE A 12 -7.01 5.54 14.26
CA PHE A 12 -6.12 5.64 13.11
C PHE A 12 -5.63 7.06 12.92
N TRP A 13 -4.35 7.23 12.62
CA TRP A 13 -3.84 8.49 12.09
C TRP A 13 -4.15 8.58 10.59
N VAL A 14 -4.66 9.72 10.16
CA VAL A 14 -5.11 9.95 8.80
C VAL A 14 -4.58 11.27 8.29
N GLU A 15 -3.97 11.26 7.11
CA GLU A 15 -3.67 12.43 6.31
C GLU A 15 -4.67 12.52 5.17
N ARG A 16 -5.38 13.66 5.06
CA ARG A 16 -6.37 13.87 4.01
C ARG A 16 -6.18 15.22 3.36
N ARG A 17 -6.11 15.27 2.02
CA ARG A 17 -5.86 16.48 1.26
C ARG A 17 -6.67 16.52 -0.03
N GLY A 18 -7.00 17.75 -0.47
CA GLY A 18 -7.69 18.00 -1.72
C GLY A 18 -9.20 17.82 -1.66
N GLU A 19 -9.80 17.99 -2.82
CA GLU A 19 -11.24 17.84 -3.07
C GLU A 19 -11.46 17.03 -4.35
N GLY A 20 -12.69 16.56 -4.59
CA GLY A 20 -13.02 15.75 -5.75
C GLY A 20 -13.26 14.29 -5.41
N PRO A 21 -13.07 13.35 -6.38
CA PRO A 21 -13.25 11.93 -6.14
C PRO A 21 -12.33 11.42 -5.06
N ASP A 22 -12.86 10.54 -4.19
CA ASP A 22 -12.08 9.99 -3.08
C ASP A 22 -11.06 8.94 -3.54
N VAL A 23 -9.84 9.04 -3.01
CA VAL A 23 -8.74 8.09 -3.16
C VAL A 23 -8.28 7.64 -1.80
N LEU A 24 -8.16 6.33 -1.58
CA LEU A 24 -7.56 5.71 -0.40
C LEU A 24 -6.22 5.08 -0.75
N LEU A 25 -5.16 5.50 -0.08
CA LEU A 25 -3.80 4.98 -0.21
C LEU A 25 -3.48 4.08 0.98
N VAL A 26 -3.17 2.81 0.72
CA VAL A 26 -2.91 1.78 1.75
C VAL A 26 -1.43 1.43 1.70
N ALA A 27 -0.71 1.80 2.74
CA ALA A 27 0.74 1.62 2.86
C ALA A 27 1.15 0.17 3.14
N GLY A 28 2.42 -0.14 2.89
CA GLY A 28 3.02 -1.44 3.10
C GLY A 28 3.43 -1.74 4.55
N LEU A 29 4.37 -2.67 4.68
CA LEU A 29 4.97 -3.05 5.97
C LEU A 29 5.75 -1.86 6.53
N SER A 30 5.44 -1.48 7.75
CA SER A 30 6.11 -0.39 8.51
C SER A 30 5.85 1.03 8.01
N ASP A 31 5.31 1.20 6.84
CA ASP A 31 5.14 2.53 6.23
C ASP A 31 4.07 3.34 6.95
N PRO A 32 4.38 4.54 7.44
CA PRO A 32 3.38 5.52 7.87
C PRO A 32 2.73 6.21 6.66
N ALA A 33 1.71 7.02 6.91
CA ALA A 33 1.01 7.78 5.87
C ALA A 33 1.95 8.67 5.03
N GLU A 34 3.05 9.14 5.60
CA GLU A 34 4.09 9.92 4.93
C GLU A 34 4.80 9.18 3.80
N ALA A 35 4.76 7.85 3.76
CA ALA A 35 5.27 7.10 2.62
C ALA A 35 4.60 7.53 1.31
N TRP A 36 3.36 8.01 1.39
CA TRP A 36 2.57 8.52 0.28
C TRP A 36 2.64 10.05 0.09
N GLN A 37 3.63 10.73 0.69
CA GLN A 37 3.70 12.20 0.67
C GLN A 37 3.66 12.78 -0.76
N ALA A 38 4.38 12.17 -1.71
CA ALA A 38 4.41 12.63 -3.10
C ALA A 38 3.07 12.46 -3.84
N GLN A 39 2.24 11.51 -3.41
CA GLN A 39 0.89 11.29 -3.92
C GLN A 39 -0.11 12.24 -3.27
N LEU A 40 0.02 12.46 -1.95
CA LEU A 40 -0.76 13.46 -1.23
C LEU A 40 -0.56 14.87 -1.81
N ASP A 41 0.66 15.23 -2.20
CA ASP A 41 0.97 16.53 -2.79
C ASP A 41 0.60 16.60 -4.29
N GLY A 42 0.90 15.55 -5.05
CA GLY A 42 0.82 15.57 -6.51
C GLY A 42 -0.55 15.20 -7.10
N LEU A 43 -1.51 14.72 -6.28
CA LEU A 43 -2.85 14.32 -6.73
C LEU A 43 -3.98 15.12 -6.08
N SER A 44 -3.69 15.89 -5.02
CA SER A 44 -4.71 16.62 -4.24
C SER A 44 -5.34 17.81 -4.97
N ASP A 45 -4.81 18.22 -6.10
CA ASP A 45 -5.40 19.21 -6.99
C ASP A 45 -6.61 18.67 -7.78
N ARG A 46 -6.79 17.34 -7.83
CA ARG A 46 -7.81 16.63 -8.63
C ARG A 46 -8.64 15.64 -7.83
N TYR A 47 -8.09 15.14 -6.73
CA TYR A 47 -8.69 14.09 -5.91
C TYR A 47 -8.66 14.47 -4.43
N ARG A 48 -9.60 13.92 -3.68
CA ARG A 48 -9.54 13.90 -2.23
C ARG A 48 -8.73 12.70 -1.78
N VAL A 49 -7.44 12.90 -1.59
CA VAL A 49 -6.47 11.83 -1.28
C VAL A 49 -6.40 11.60 0.22
N THR A 50 -6.59 10.36 0.63
CA THR A 50 -6.50 9.91 2.02
C THR A 50 -5.41 8.85 2.13
N ALA A 51 -4.42 9.07 2.99
CA ALA A 51 -3.46 8.08 3.44
C ALA A 51 -3.61 7.88 4.96
N PHE A 52 -3.31 6.71 5.48
CA PHE A 52 -3.43 6.43 6.91
C PHE A 52 -2.36 5.47 7.39
N ASP A 53 -2.05 5.55 8.68
CA ASP A 53 -1.17 4.60 9.34
C ASP A 53 -1.93 3.31 9.62
N ASN A 54 -1.49 2.19 9.05
CA ASN A 54 -2.05 0.86 9.37
C ASN A 54 -1.84 0.52 10.86
N ARG A 55 -2.60 -0.43 11.41
CA ARG A 55 -2.40 -0.92 12.79
C ARG A 55 -0.94 -1.27 13.05
N GLY A 56 -0.35 -0.64 14.06
CA GLY A 56 1.03 -0.85 14.48
C GLY A 56 2.07 -0.12 13.67
N ALA A 57 1.69 0.71 12.70
CA ALA A 57 2.59 1.61 12.00
C ALA A 57 2.36 3.06 12.45
N GLY A 58 3.41 3.87 12.41
CA GLY A 58 3.35 5.29 12.69
C GLY A 58 2.66 5.61 14.03
N ARG A 59 1.61 6.42 13.97
CA ARG A 59 0.85 6.92 15.13
C ARG A 59 -0.34 6.03 15.49
N THR A 60 -0.62 5.01 14.67
CA THR A 60 -1.72 4.07 14.91
C THR A 60 -1.25 2.92 15.79
N PRO A 61 -1.83 2.75 16.99
CA PRO A 61 -1.40 1.69 17.89
C PRO A 61 -1.71 0.29 17.34
N LEU A 62 -0.98 -0.71 17.85
CA LEU A 62 -1.29 -2.11 17.65
C LEU A 62 -1.90 -2.67 18.93
N PRO A 63 -3.22 -2.81 19.02
CA PRO A 63 -3.88 -3.43 20.17
C PRO A 63 -3.44 -4.90 20.36
N ASP A 64 -3.60 -5.41 21.58
CA ASP A 64 -3.46 -6.83 21.86
C ASP A 64 -4.45 -7.66 21.02
N GLY A 65 -4.07 -8.91 20.74
CA GLY A 65 -4.90 -9.83 19.95
C GLY A 65 -4.33 -10.11 18.56
N PRO A 66 -5.00 -10.94 17.76
CA PRO A 66 -4.51 -11.35 16.45
C PRO A 66 -4.53 -10.17 15.45
N LEU A 67 -3.47 -10.05 14.66
CA LEU A 67 -3.42 -9.18 13.49
C LEU A 67 -3.57 -10.03 12.22
N SER A 68 -4.40 -9.60 11.30
CA SER A 68 -4.60 -10.30 10.03
C SER A 68 -4.93 -9.32 8.90
N VAL A 69 -4.67 -9.69 7.66
CA VAL A 69 -5.00 -8.87 6.49
C VAL A 69 -6.52 -8.62 6.38
N PRO A 70 -7.41 -9.61 6.61
CA PRO A 70 -8.85 -9.34 6.65
C PRO A 70 -9.26 -8.30 7.70
N LEU A 71 -8.64 -8.31 8.90
CA LEU A 71 -8.90 -7.28 9.92
C LEU A 71 -8.49 -5.89 9.42
N MET A 72 -7.31 -5.77 8.81
CA MET A 72 -6.84 -4.49 8.27
C MET A 72 -7.69 -4.00 7.08
N ALA A 73 -8.28 -4.91 6.30
CA ALA A 73 -9.25 -4.55 5.27
C ALA A 73 -10.57 -4.05 5.86
N ASP A 74 -11.06 -4.68 6.92
CA ASP A 74 -12.24 -4.20 7.67
C ASP A 74 -11.96 -2.83 8.32
N ASP A 75 -10.73 -2.58 8.77
CA ASP A 75 -10.28 -1.26 9.23
C ASP A 75 -10.39 -0.19 8.15
N ALA A 76 -9.88 -0.49 6.94
CA ALA A 76 -9.95 0.43 5.81
C ALA A 76 -11.40 0.74 5.41
N ALA A 77 -12.28 -0.28 5.40
CA ALA A 77 -13.71 -0.08 5.12
C ALA A 77 -14.41 0.78 6.19
N ALA A 78 -14.11 0.51 7.47
CA ALA A 78 -14.64 1.29 8.58
C ALA A 78 -14.12 2.72 8.59
N LEU A 79 -12.84 2.92 8.23
CA LEU A 79 -12.24 4.24 8.10
C LEU A 79 -12.93 5.07 7.02
N LEU A 80 -13.15 4.49 5.83
CA LEU A 80 -13.94 5.15 4.78
C LEU A 80 -15.32 5.59 5.31
N SER A 81 -16.00 4.72 6.08
CA SER A 81 -17.31 5.04 6.68
C SER A 81 -17.21 6.19 7.67
N SER A 82 -16.21 6.18 8.57
CA SER A 82 -16.00 7.25 9.56
C SER A 82 -15.67 8.59 8.91
N LEU A 83 -15.04 8.57 7.71
CA LEU A 83 -14.74 9.76 6.93
C LEU A 83 -15.90 10.22 6.02
N GLY A 84 -17.04 9.53 6.06
CA GLY A 84 -18.21 9.85 5.20
C GLY A 84 -17.95 9.53 3.73
N VAL A 85 -17.03 8.60 3.44
CA VAL A 85 -16.70 8.17 2.07
C VAL A 85 -17.47 6.90 1.76
N GLU A 86 -18.35 6.97 0.80
CA GLU A 86 -19.13 5.82 0.36
C GLU A 86 -18.29 4.86 -0.47
N ARG A 87 -17.52 5.40 -1.44
CA ARG A 87 -16.74 4.62 -2.40
C ARG A 87 -15.49 5.39 -2.84
N ALA A 88 -14.32 4.73 -2.88
CA ALA A 88 -13.06 5.35 -3.25
C ALA A 88 -12.33 4.57 -4.35
N HIS A 89 -11.46 5.26 -5.10
CA HIS A 89 -10.35 4.61 -5.77
C HIS A 89 -9.35 4.15 -4.70
N VAL A 90 -8.90 2.90 -4.77
CA VAL A 90 -7.99 2.33 -3.75
C VAL A 90 -6.66 1.99 -4.40
N ALA A 91 -5.57 2.50 -3.83
CA ALA A 91 -4.23 2.10 -4.21
C ALA A 91 -3.52 1.44 -3.02
N GLY A 92 -3.12 0.17 -3.17
CA GLY A 92 -2.41 -0.59 -2.16
C GLY A 92 -1.00 -0.95 -2.61
N PHE A 93 -0.03 -0.70 -1.74
CA PHE A 93 1.38 -0.96 -1.98
C PHE A 93 1.88 -2.12 -1.13
N SER A 94 2.62 -3.08 -1.72
CA SER A 94 3.29 -4.17 -0.99
C SER A 94 2.30 -4.91 -0.09
N GLY A 95 2.53 -5.00 1.23
CA GLY A 95 1.55 -5.55 2.19
C GLY A 95 0.18 -4.85 2.11
N GLY A 96 0.15 -3.55 1.83
CA GLY A 96 -1.09 -2.81 1.58
C GLY A 96 -1.85 -3.27 0.34
N SER A 97 -1.17 -3.91 -0.63
CA SER A 97 -1.84 -4.52 -1.77
C SER A 97 -2.71 -5.72 -1.37
N LEU A 98 -2.29 -6.51 -0.38
CA LEU A 98 -3.12 -7.58 0.19
C LEU A 98 -4.34 -7.02 0.93
N ILE A 99 -4.15 -5.93 1.69
CA ILE A 99 -5.24 -5.23 2.36
C ILE A 99 -6.26 -4.72 1.33
N ALA A 100 -5.78 -4.12 0.23
CA ALA A 100 -6.61 -3.60 -0.85
C ALA A 100 -7.35 -4.73 -1.61
N GLN A 101 -6.70 -5.88 -1.84
CA GLN A 101 -7.34 -7.08 -2.39
C GLN A 101 -8.47 -7.58 -1.48
N GLU A 102 -8.21 -7.71 -0.17
CA GLU A 102 -9.24 -8.12 0.79
C GLU A 102 -10.37 -7.09 0.90
N LEU A 103 -10.05 -5.80 0.86
CA LEU A 103 -11.08 -4.74 0.84
C LEU A 103 -12.00 -4.90 -0.37
N ALA A 104 -11.43 -5.14 -1.56
CA ALA A 104 -12.22 -5.34 -2.78
C ALA A 104 -13.06 -6.64 -2.75
N LEU A 105 -12.56 -7.71 -2.10
CA LEU A 105 -13.26 -8.98 -1.97
C LEU A 105 -14.39 -8.94 -0.92
N ARG A 106 -14.16 -8.27 0.19
CA ARG A 106 -15.07 -8.26 1.36
C ARG A 106 -16.07 -7.10 1.33
N HIS A 107 -15.65 -5.97 0.75
CA HIS A 107 -16.39 -4.72 0.69
C HIS A 107 -16.40 -4.13 -0.74
N PRO A 108 -16.87 -4.90 -1.75
CA PRO A 108 -16.76 -4.50 -3.17
C PRO A 108 -17.44 -3.15 -3.45
N ASP A 109 -18.50 -2.83 -2.73
CA ASP A 109 -19.23 -1.56 -2.87
C ASP A 109 -18.40 -0.34 -2.42
N ARG A 110 -17.32 -0.55 -1.67
CA ARG A 110 -16.41 0.51 -1.21
C ARG A 110 -15.30 0.84 -2.21
N VAL A 111 -15.06 -0.03 -3.21
CA VAL A 111 -13.93 0.09 -4.14
C VAL A 111 -14.42 0.49 -5.52
N ARG A 112 -14.11 1.72 -5.94
CA ARG A 112 -14.41 2.25 -7.27
C ARG A 112 -13.50 1.65 -8.35
N SER A 113 -12.22 1.59 -8.04
CA SER A 113 -11.18 0.92 -8.82
C SER A 113 -10.02 0.55 -7.90
N LEU A 114 -9.16 -0.34 -8.35
CA LEU A 114 -8.07 -0.91 -7.58
C LEU A 114 -6.73 -0.71 -8.31
N VAL A 115 -5.77 -0.12 -7.66
CA VAL A 115 -4.36 -0.07 -8.09
C VAL A 115 -3.53 -0.89 -7.12
N LEU A 116 -2.86 -1.91 -7.62
CA LEU A 116 -2.04 -2.83 -6.82
C LEU A 116 -0.57 -2.66 -7.22
N VAL A 117 0.23 -2.11 -6.31
CA VAL A 117 1.65 -1.79 -6.56
C VAL A 117 2.52 -2.81 -5.85
N SER A 118 3.46 -3.41 -6.58
CA SER A 118 4.41 -4.40 -6.04
C SER A 118 3.68 -5.52 -5.27
N ALA A 119 2.63 -6.04 -5.90
CA ALA A 119 1.64 -6.92 -5.29
C ALA A 119 2.01 -8.40 -5.39
N TRP A 120 1.48 -9.18 -4.46
CA TRP A 120 1.41 -10.64 -4.53
C TRP A 120 0.05 -11.13 -4.01
N ALA A 121 -0.25 -12.40 -4.24
CA ALA A 121 -1.47 -13.03 -3.74
C ALA A 121 -1.21 -14.36 -3.05
N ARG A 122 -0.07 -14.99 -3.34
CA ARG A 122 0.36 -16.24 -2.71
C ARG A 122 1.88 -16.25 -2.57
N PRO A 123 2.42 -16.37 -1.33
CA PRO A 123 3.85 -16.46 -1.12
C PRO A 123 4.40 -17.79 -1.64
N ASP A 124 5.46 -17.73 -2.47
CA ASP A 124 6.21 -18.90 -2.92
C ASP A 124 7.39 -19.24 -1.98
N ALA A 125 8.24 -20.19 -2.37
CA ALA A 125 9.42 -20.56 -1.58
C ALA A 125 10.43 -19.42 -1.44
N TYR A 126 10.57 -18.58 -2.48
CA TYR A 126 11.43 -17.39 -2.44
C TYR A 126 10.91 -16.38 -1.40
N PHE A 127 9.63 -16.03 -1.48
CA PHE A 127 8.99 -15.09 -0.57
C PHE A 127 9.09 -15.57 0.90
N ARG A 128 8.84 -16.85 1.15
CA ARG A 128 9.01 -17.43 2.48
C ARG A 128 10.45 -17.39 3.00
N SER A 129 11.44 -17.52 2.10
CA SER A 129 12.85 -17.43 2.49
C SER A 129 13.23 -15.98 2.81
N MET A 130 12.77 -15.03 2.02
CA MET A 130 12.97 -13.60 2.24
C MET A 130 12.31 -13.13 3.55
N THR A 131 11.08 -13.53 3.83
CA THR A 131 10.40 -13.18 5.09
C THR A 131 11.10 -13.75 6.31
N ARG A 132 11.63 -14.99 6.24
CA ARG A 132 12.48 -15.52 7.33
C ARG A 132 13.77 -14.71 7.52
N PHE A 133 14.40 -14.26 6.43
CA PHE A 133 15.56 -13.36 6.52
C PHE A 133 15.19 -12.02 7.17
N TRP A 134 14.06 -11.42 6.82
CA TRP A 134 13.62 -10.17 7.45
C TRP A 134 13.26 -10.33 8.92
N HIS A 135 12.66 -11.47 9.32
CA HIS A 135 12.46 -11.79 10.74
C HIS A 135 13.79 -11.87 11.51
N TRP A 136 14.76 -12.57 10.94
CA TRP A 136 16.11 -12.65 11.53
C TRP A 136 16.75 -11.26 11.59
N LEU A 137 16.70 -10.50 10.52
CA LEU A 137 17.27 -9.15 10.45
C LEU A 137 16.66 -8.22 11.52
N ALA A 138 15.34 -8.24 11.70
CA ALA A 138 14.67 -7.43 12.72
C ALA A 138 15.03 -7.83 14.16
N ALA A 139 15.45 -9.08 14.39
CA ALA A 139 15.86 -9.58 15.70
C ALA A 139 17.34 -9.34 16.01
N GLU A 140 18.23 -9.46 14.99
CA GLU A 140 19.67 -9.59 15.16
C GLU A 140 20.47 -8.39 14.61
N ALA A 141 19.84 -7.45 13.90
CA ALA A 141 20.56 -6.29 13.39
C ALA A 141 21.23 -5.50 14.54
N PRO A 142 22.48 -5.02 14.36
CA PRO A 142 23.21 -4.33 15.43
C PRO A 142 22.67 -2.93 15.76
N GLY A 143 21.60 -2.51 15.10
CA GLY A 143 20.90 -1.26 15.31
C GLY A 143 19.94 -0.96 14.18
N GLU A 144 19.08 0.02 14.40
CA GLU A 144 17.99 0.37 13.50
C GLU A 144 18.50 0.82 12.12
N ARG A 145 19.57 1.62 12.05
CA ARG A 145 20.19 2.02 10.78
C ARG A 145 20.64 0.81 9.96
N ALA A 146 21.35 -0.13 10.58
CA ALA A 146 21.83 -1.32 9.88
C ALA A 146 20.67 -2.21 9.39
N MET A 147 19.58 -2.29 10.16
CA MET A 147 18.36 -2.96 9.74
C MET A 147 17.77 -2.27 8.51
N LEU A 148 17.63 -0.95 8.51
CA LEU A 148 17.09 -0.17 7.39
C LEU A 148 17.98 -0.30 6.14
N GLU A 149 19.29 -0.14 6.27
CA GLU A 149 20.24 -0.31 5.17
C GLU A 149 20.12 -1.68 4.50
N ALA A 150 20.02 -2.76 5.28
CA ALA A 150 19.86 -4.11 4.75
C ALA A 150 18.47 -4.35 4.14
N PHE A 151 17.40 -3.80 4.73
CA PHE A 151 16.04 -3.93 4.25
C PHE A 151 15.82 -3.16 2.94
N LEU A 152 16.32 -1.92 2.86
CA LEU A 152 16.10 -1.04 1.71
C LEU A 152 16.89 -1.45 0.45
N LEU A 153 17.89 -2.35 0.58
CA LEU A 153 18.51 -3.01 -0.59
C LEU A 153 17.51 -3.80 -1.44
N TRP A 154 16.40 -4.25 -0.85
CA TRP A 154 15.35 -5.00 -1.55
C TRP A 154 14.31 -4.07 -2.19
N ALA A 155 14.25 -2.82 -1.74
CA ALA A 155 13.16 -1.91 -2.04
C ALA A 155 13.50 -0.85 -3.09
N TYR A 156 14.79 -0.49 -3.24
CA TYR A 156 15.21 0.62 -4.09
C TYR A 156 16.21 0.22 -5.17
N THR A 157 16.19 0.97 -6.26
CA THR A 157 17.13 0.78 -7.38
C THR A 157 18.56 1.21 -7.02
N PRO A 158 19.58 0.69 -7.73
CA PRO A 158 20.94 1.23 -7.64
C PRO A 158 21.02 2.74 -7.94
N ARG A 159 20.12 3.26 -8.77
CA ARG A 159 20.01 4.70 -9.06
C ARG A 159 19.60 5.48 -7.80
N ALA A 160 18.60 5.01 -7.06
CA ALA A 160 18.16 5.63 -5.82
C ALA A 160 19.27 5.64 -4.76
N HIS A 161 20.00 4.53 -4.62
CA HIS A 161 21.18 4.46 -3.75
C HIS A 161 22.27 5.45 -4.19
N ALA A 162 22.63 5.47 -5.47
CA ALA A 162 23.68 6.35 -5.99
C ALA A 162 23.32 7.85 -5.90
N SER A 163 22.05 8.21 -5.89
CA SER A 163 21.59 9.59 -5.75
C SER A 163 21.58 10.11 -4.30
N GLY A 164 21.84 9.24 -3.30
CA GLY A 164 21.70 9.54 -1.89
C GLY A 164 20.23 9.62 -1.42
N MET A 165 19.27 9.17 -2.24
CA MET A 165 17.86 9.14 -1.87
C MET A 165 17.63 8.18 -0.69
N VAL A 166 18.22 6.99 -0.75
CA VAL A 166 18.05 5.98 0.29
C VAL A 166 18.65 6.44 1.62
N ASP A 167 19.81 7.10 1.61
CA ASP A 167 20.41 7.66 2.83
C ASP A 167 19.49 8.69 3.48
N ARG A 168 18.86 9.57 2.68
CA ARG A 168 17.89 10.53 3.18
C ARG A 168 16.67 9.85 3.78
N ILE A 169 16.13 8.82 3.14
CA ILE A 169 14.98 8.04 3.66
C ILE A 169 15.34 7.39 4.99
N ILE A 170 16.54 6.84 5.12
CA ILE A 170 17.02 6.27 6.39
C ILE A 170 17.09 7.35 7.46
N ASP A 171 17.68 8.50 7.17
CA ASP A 171 17.80 9.60 8.12
C ASP A 171 16.43 10.14 8.56
N GLU A 172 15.49 10.29 7.63
CA GLU A 172 14.11 10.70 7.90
C GLU A 172 13.37 9.67 8.74
N THR A 173 13.53 8.37 8.44
CA THR A 173 12.93 7.27 9.20
C THR A 173 13.46 7.23 10.63
N LEU A 174 14.77 7.38 10.81
CA LEU A 174 15.39 7.41 12.15
C LEU A 174 15.00 8.65 12.96
N ALA A 175 14.72 9.76 12.28
CA ALA A 175 14.24 11.01 12.91
C ALA A 175 12.72 11.01 13.15
N PHE A 176 11.98 10.04 12.62
CA PHE A 176 10.54 9.99 12.74
C PHE A 176 10.10 9.79 14.20
N PRO A 177 9.21 10.64 14.75
CA PRO A 177 8.92 10.64 16.19
C PRO A 177 8.03 9.46 16.63
N HIS A 178 7.54 8.67 15.69
CA HIS A 178 6.64 7.54 15.95
C HIS A 178 7.15 6.25 15.28
N PRO A 179 8.37 5.75 15.65
CA PRO A 179 8.92 4.56 15.04
C PRO A 179 8.07 3.34 15.35
N GLN A 180 7.95 2.43 14.38
CA GLN A 180 7.30 1.15 14.61
C GLN A 180 8.15 0.30 15.57
N SER A 181 7.52 -0.31 16.58
CA SER A 181 8.22 -1.25 17.45
C SER A 181 8.58 -2.53 16.70
N SER A 182 9.69 -3.19 17.08
CA SER A 182 10.10 -4.48 16.52
C SER A 182 8.98 -5.54 16.64
N GLY A 183 8.23 -5.55 17.74
CA GLY A 183 7.09 -6.47 17.90
C GLY A 183 5.94 -6.16 16.92
N ALA A 184 5.65 -4.89 16.65
CA ALA A 184 4.63 -4.52 15.67
C ALA A 184 5.07 -4.87 14.24
N PHE A 185 6.34 -4.62 13.92
CA PHE A 185 6.93 -5.04 12.64
C PHE A 185 6.78 -6.54 12.40
N GLN A 186 7.19 -7.36 13.39
CA GLN A 186 7.10 -8.82 13.28
C GLN A 186 5.66 -9.30 13.09
N ARG A 187 4.71 -8.75 13.86
CA ARG A 187 3.29 -9.11 13.75
C ARG A 187 2.68 -8.73 12.39
N GLN A 188 3.03 -7.56 11.84
CA GLN A 188 2.61 -7.18 10.49
C GLN A 188 3.24 -8.09 9.43
N LEU A 189 4.55 -8.37 9.53
CA LEU A 189 5.25 -9.27 8.61
C LEU A 189 4.64 -10.67 8.61
N GLU A 190 4.31 -11.23 9.80
CA GLU A 190 3.63 -12.52 9.94
C GLU A 190 2.26 -12.51 9.30
N ALA A 191 1.45 -11.45 9.54
CA ALA A 191 0.13 -11.32 8.96
C ALA A 191 0.17 -11.31 7.43
N PHE A 192 1.12 -10.56 6.84
CA PHE A 192 1.29 -10.50 5.38
C PHE A 192 1.87 -11.79 4.79
N ALA A 193 2.84 -12.43 5.47
CA ALA A 193 3.48 -13.66 5.01
C ALA A 193 2.55 -14.88 5.07
N ALA A 194 1.59 -14.90 5.99
CA ALA A 194 0.63 -15.99 6.14
C ALA A 194 -0.60 -15.84 5.24
N HIS A 195 -0.79 -14.69 4.59
CA HIS A 195 -2.03 -14.40 3.87
C HIS A 195 -1.97 -14.83 2.40
N GLU A 196 -3.09 -15.40 1.92
CA GLU A 196 -3.28 -15.81 0.52
C GLU A 196 -4.64 -15.35 0.01
N THR A 197 -4.66 -14.79 -1.20
CA THR A 197 -5.87 -14.32 -1.89
C THR A 197 -6.06 -14.97 -3.26
N LEU A 198 -5.04 -15.63 -3.84
CA LEU A 198 -4.96 -15.99 -5.26
C LEU A 198 -6.23 -16.70 -5.76
N ASP A 199 -6.74 -17.71 -5.03
CA ASP A 199 -7.91 -18.47 -5.47
C ASP A 199 -9.24 -17.69 -5.33
N ARG A 200 -9.22 -16.54 -4.65
CA ARG A 200 -10.38 -15.65 -4.45
C ARG A 200 -10.35 -14.42 -5.36
N LEU A 201 -9.21 -14.09 -5.98
CA LEU A 201 -9.06 -12.93 -6.86
C LEU A 201 -10.07 -12.88 -8.02
N PRO A 202 -10.56 -14.03 -8.57
CA PRO A 202 -11.63 -13.97 -9.57
C PRO A 202 -12.92 -13.30 -9.08
N GLY A 203 -13.10 -13.12 -7.76
CA GLY A 203 -14.22 -12.41 -7.15
C GLY A 203 -14.08 -10.88 -7.14
N ILE A 204 -12.92 -10.33 -7.49
CA ILE A 204 -12.74 -8.88 -7.61
C ILE A 204 -13.41 -8.39 -8.89
N THR A 205 -14.37 -7.48 -8.73
CA THR A 205 -15.15 -6.89 -9.84
C THR A 205 -14.75 -5.46 -10.18
N ALA A 206 -14.00 -4.80 -9.29
CA ALA A 206 -13.52 -3.44 -9.52
C ALA A 206 -12.49 -3.41 -10.67
N PRO A 207 -12.56 -2.43 -11.59
CA PRO A 207 -11.48 -2.20 -12.57
C PRO A 207 -10.14 -2.15 -11.86
N THR A 208 -9.17 -2.94 -12.33
CA THR A 208 -7.91 -3.16 -11.60
C THR A 208 -6.71 -2.89 -12.50
N LEU A 209 -5.75 -2.13 -11.98
CA LEU A 209 -4.42 -1.93 -12.55
C LEU A 209 -3.36 -2.50 -11.61
N VAL A 210 -2.51 -3.39 -12.10
CA VAL A 210 -1.39 -3.96 -11.34
C VAL A 210 -0.08 -3.40 -11.88
N LEU A 211 0.70 -2.75 -11.01
CA LEU A 211 1.98 -2.13 -11.33
C LEU A 211 3.11 -2.87 -10.62
N SER A 212 4.14 -3.28 -11.37
CA SER A 212 5.32 -3.95 -10.81
C SER A 212 6.60 -3.35 -11.35
N GLY A 213 7.53 -3.01 -10.47
CA GLY A 213 8.88 -2.58 -10.86
C GLY A 213 9.68 -3.75 -11.45
N GLU A 214 10.37 -3.53 -12.58
CA GLU A 214 11.23 -4.54 -13.22
C GLU A 214 12.32 -5.05 -12.28
N CYS A 215 12.88 -4.14 -11.47
CA CYS A 215 13.99 -4.41 -10.54
C CYS A 215 13.52 -4.76 -9.12
N ASP A 216 12.23 -5.01 -8.91
CA ASP A 216 11.68 -5.34 -7.60
C ASP A 216 12.19 -6.69 -7.09
N LEU A 217 12.99 -6.66 -6.02
CA LEU A 217 13.53 -7.86 -5.37
C LEU A 217 12.63 -8.35 -4.23
N ALA A 218 11.81 -7.48 -3.63
CA ALA A 218 10.90 -7.83 -2.55
C ALA A 218 9.66 -8.56 -3.06
N ALA A 219 9.02 -8.01 -4.11
CA ALA A 219 7.89 -8.66 -4.80
C ALA A 219 8.16 -8.70 -6.31
N PRO A 220 9.05 -9.59 -6.78
CA PRO A 220 9.38 -9.69 -8.20
C PRO A 220 8.16 -9.71 -9.12
N PRO A 221 8.26 -9.14 -10.35
CA PRO A 221 7.12 -8.91 -11.26
C PRO A 221 6.25 -10.13 -11.55
N ARG A 222 6.79 -11.34 -11.40
CA ARG A 222 6.00 -12.58 -11.55
C ARG A 222 4.82 -12.66 -10.57
N PHE A 223 4.95 -12.07 -9.38
CA PHE A 223 3.85 -12.03 -8.41
C PHE A 223 2.73 -11.09 -8.85
N GLY A 224 3.07 -9.88 -9.28
CA GLY A 224 2.09 -8.93 -9.82
C GLY A 224 1.42 -9.48 -11.09
N ARG A 225 2.17 -10.15 -11.96
CA ARG A 225 1.61 -10.83 -13.14
C ARG A 225 0.58 -11.89 -12.72
N ALA A 226 0.91 -12.74 -11.74
CA ALA A 226 -0.02 -13.76 -11.24
C ALA A 226 -1.30 -13.15 -10.62
N VAL A 227 -1.17 -11.98 -9.96
CA VAL A 227 -2.33 -11.21 -9.46
C VAL A 227 -3.20 -10.72 -10.62
N ALA A 228 -2.61 -10.08 -11.63
CA ALA A 228 -3.34 -9.55 -12.76
C ALA A 228 -4.02 -10.66 -13.58
N ASP A 229 -3.32 -11.77 -13.81
CA ASP A 229 -3.87 -12.92 -14.57
C ASP A 229 -5.07 -13.58 -13.83
N ALA A 230 -5.15 -13.43 -12.50
CA ALA A 230 -6.23 -14.01 -11.68
C ALA A 230 -7.43 -13.07 -11.51
N ILE A 231 -7.30 -11.75 -11.72
CA ILE A 231 -8.39 -10.79 -11.60
C ILE A 231 -9.01 -10.57 -12.99
N PRO A 232 -10.30 -10.84 -13.21
CA PRO A 232 -10.95 -10.66 -14.50
C PRO A 232 -10.84 -9.21 -14.99
N GLY A 233 -10.28 -9.01 -16.18
CA GLY A 233 -10.16 -7.69 -16.82
C GLY A 233 -9.12 -6.77 -16.20
N ALA A 234 -8.21 -7.27 -15.35
CA ALA A 234 -7.14 -6.47 -14.81
C ALA A 234 -6.04 -6.18 -15.85
N ASP A 235 -5.55 -4.95 -15.84
CA ASP A 235 -4.38 -4.53 -16.61
C ASP A 235 -3.11 -4.78 -15.78
N PHE A 236 -2.05 -5.27 -16.43
CA PHE A 236 -0.72 -5.38 -15.85
C PHE A 236 0.27 -4.49 -16.58
N GLU A 237 1.03 -3.70 -15.83
CA GLU A 237 2.09 -2.88 -16.37
C GLU A 237 3.42 -3.10 -15.63
N MET A 238 4.46 -3.37 -16.41
CA MET A 238 5.84 -3.42 -15.94
C MET A 238 6.43 -2.02 -15.96
N LEU A 239 6.87 -1.53 -14.81
CA LEU A 239 7.56 -0.25 -14.69
C LEU A 239 9.07 -0.49 -14.89
N PHE A 240 9.54 -0.28 -16.12
CA PHE A 240 10.94 -0.54 -16.49
C PHE A 240 11.90 0.37 -15.74
N GLY A 241 12.96 -0.22 -15.17
CA GLY A 241 13.99 0.46 -14.41
C GLY A 241 13.55 0.91 -13.01
N GLU A 242 12.33 0.57 -12.57
CA GLU A 242 11.84 0.84 -11.21
C GLU A 242 11.96 -0.40 -10.32
N ALA A 243 12.07 -0.19 -9.00
CA ALA A 243 12.11 -1.25 -8.00
C ALA A 243 10.79 -1.37 -7.23
N HIS A 244 10.86 -1.72 -5.94
CA HIS A 244 9.69 -2.00 -5.11
C HIS A 244 8.81 -0.78 -4.84
N GLN A 245 9.42 0.43 -4.75
CA GLN A 245 8.74 1.68 -4.39
C GLN A 245 8.72 2.70 -5.55
N PRO A 246 8.10 2.39 -6.71
CA PRO A 246 8.10 3.27 -7.87
C PRO A 246 7.40 4.61 -7.62
N PHE A 247 6.45 4.66 -6.68
CA PHE A 247 5.72 5.86 -6.30
C PHE A 247 6.58 6.87 -5.51
N GLN A 248 7.72 6.42 -4.96
CA GLN A 248 8.72 7.26 -4.30
C GLN A 248 9.91 7.57 -5.23
N GLU A 249 10.37 6.59 -6.02
CA GLU A 249 11.52 6.79 -6.91
C GLU A 249 11.19 7.65 -8.14
N SER A 250 9.97 7.56 -8.64
CA SER A 250 9.49 8.26 -9.85
C SER A 250 8.07 8.78 -9.65
N PRO A 251 7.82 9.66 -8.65
CA PRO A 251 6.47 10.04 -8.24
C PRO A 251 5.65 10.69 -9.34
N GLU A 252 6.25 11.50 -10.21
CA GLU A 252 5.54 12.16 -11.30
C GLU A 252 5.01 11.16 -12.32
N LYS A 253 5.83 10.16 -12.68
CA LYS A 253 5.43 9.09 -13.60
C LYS A 253 4.32 8.23 -12.99
N PHE A 254 4.49 7.86 -11.73
CA PHE A 254 3.50 7.08 -11.00
C PHE A 254 2.17 7.83 -10.91
N ASN A 255 2.18 9.09 -10.47
CA ASN A 255 1.00 9.92 -10.34
C ASN A 255 0.28 10.11 -11.69
N ALA A 256 1.03 10.36 -12.76
CA ALA A 256 0.44 10.47 -14.11
C ALA A 256 -0.24 9.16 -14.56
N ARG A 257 0.37 8.00 -14.24
CA ARG A 257 -0.19 6.70 -14.64
C ARG A 257 -1.47 6.36 -13.88
N VAL A 258 -1.49 6.55 -12.57
CA VAL A 258 -2.69 6.27 -11.79
C VAL A 258 -3.82 7.25 -12.09
N ASP A 259 -3.50 8.53 -12.32
CA ASP A 259 -4.45 9.56 -12.75
C ASP A 259 -5.12 9.20 -14.09
N ALA A 260 -4.33 8.74 -15.08
CA ALA A 260 -4.85 8.27 -16.34
C ALA A 260 -5.83 7.11 -16.16
N PHE A 261 -5.46 6.10 -15.36
CA PHE A 261 -6.32 4.96 -15.06
C PHE A 261 -7.63 5.37 -14.37
N TRP A 262 -7.57 6.24 -13.37
CA TRP A 262 -8.77 6.70 -12.68
C TRP A 262 -9.72 7.52 -13.57
N LYS A 263 -9.17 8.30 -14.51
CA LYS A 263 -9.97 9.01 -15.54
C LYS A 263 -10.63 8.06 -16.53
N GLU A 264 -9.94 7.00 -16.96
CA GLU A 264 -10.50 5.95 -17.80
C GLU A 264 -11.69 5.27 -17.14
N VAL A 265 -11.54 4.90 -15.86
CA VAL A 265 -12.64 4.31 -15.06
C VAL A 265 -13.83 5.27 -14.91
N ALA A 266 -13.57 6.56 -14.65
CA ALA A 266 -14.62 7.57 -14.55
C ALA A 266 -15.37 7.76 -15.88
N GLY A 267 -14.66 7.70 -17.01
CA GLY A 267 -15.26 7.81 -18.35
C GLY A 267 -16.13 6.60 -18.73
N GLN A 268 -15.82 5.42 -18.21
CA GLN A 268 -16.61 4.19 -18.44
C GLN A 268 -17.89 4.15 -17.61
N HIS A 269 -17.95 4.90 -16.49
CA HIS A 269 -19.11 5.00 -15.61
C HIS A 269 -19.41 6.47 -15.34
N PRO A 270 -19.93 7.24 -16.33
CA PRO A 270 -20.33 8.62 -16.06
C PRO A 270 -21.34 8.62 -14.93
N VAL A 271 -21.07 9.40 -13.89
CA VAL A 271 -22.02 9.67 -12.83
C VAL A 271 -23.23 10.29 -13.52
N THR A 272 -24.34 9.57 -13.59
CA THR A 272 -25.62 10.19 -13.94
C THR A 272 -25.91 11.15 -12.79
N GLU A 273 -25.78 12.46 -13.07
CA GLU A 273 -26.35 13.50 -12.22
C GLU A 273 -27.88 13.36 -12.31
N ASP A 274 -28.44 12.40 -11.59
CA ASP A 274 -29.87 12.40 -11.27
C ASP A 274 -30.07 13.26 -10.00
N GLY A 275 -30.21 14.57 -10.25
CA GLY A 275 -30.79 15.45 -9.28
C GLY A 275 -32.34 15.33 -9.31
N PRO A 276 -33.01 15.59 -8.21
CA PRO A 276 -34.32 16.23 -8.31
C PRO A 276 -34.18 17.75 -8.31
#